data_aeaf2ee7338caad831d1f977ee4e5c3d
#
_entry.id   aeaf2ee7338caad831d1f977ee4e5c3d
#
_cell.length_a   1.000
_cell.length_b   1.000
_cell.length_c   1.000
_cell.angle_alpha   90.00
_cell.angle_beta   90.00
_cell.angle_gamma   90.00
#
_symmetry.space_group_name_H-M   'P 1'
#
loop_
_entity.id
_entity.type
_entity.pdbx_description
1 polymer ?
#
loop_
_entity_poly.entity_id
_entity_poly.type
_entity_poly.pdbx_seq_one_letter_code
_entity_poly.pdbx_strand_id
1 'polypeptide(L)'
;MKKFVLGMFLTSLLIPCSSECSVSLSKKATIKEASSDPYLLKIYNCEDYIYEDEETGVTMVDEFEEWYENTYNVDITVEYDTYATNETMYNQVVNLQNHYDIVVASDYMIEKMRNEGHLEKFDYSKLPNYTNYVSPYLKNIFDENGYTEYSTAYMWGTMGMIYNPEVVDEQDVKSWDIMWNKKYQNKISIKDSMRDTYILGIFRAYKHVFDLLREQLEEGLITPSYYNQKVNEYFNLCDDETISEVEYALKTLKENVYGFEVDSGKNDIVTGKIDINFAWSGDAVYAIYLAAEENDQRLCYSLPEEGSNVWFDGFAMPKGANTELAYAFINYLSDPENAVKNMDYIGYTTAIAGDRVIDYLHDCYDADESETDTFSLDLGYFFNGTISSDKSAVIVAPSSEKNGMLETQYPSEELLQRCGVMHDFGAQNEAVVSMWTRVRASDLSIGTYIFLGVILLGGVGFGIYSVVKKHKAKKRREARRGSKNA
;
A
#
# COMPACT_ATOMS: atom_id res chain seq x y z
N MET A 1 31.66 -8.52 35.69
CA MET A 1 32.86 -8.30 34.86
C MET A 1 32.70 -9.05 33.54
N LYS A 2 32.25 -8.42 32.51
CA LYS A 2 32.37 -8.89 31.11
C LYS A 2 32.65 -7.67 30.24
N LYS A 3 33.75 -7.74 29.52
CA LYS A 3 34.34 -6.67 28.73
C LYS A 3 33.55 -6.52 27.43
N PHE A 4 33.10 -5.29 27.15
CA PHE A 4 32.65 -4.88 25.80
C PHE A 4 33.88 -4.61 24.93
N VAL A 5 33.95 -5.26 23.79
CA VAL A 5 34.89 -4.93 22.73
C VAL A 5 34.11 -4.24 21.64
N LEU A 6 34.36 -2.95 21.47
CA LEU A 6 33.82 -2.10 20.39
C LEU A 6 34.77 -2.19 19.21
N GLY A 7 34.35 -2.90 18.17
CA GLY A 7 35.10 -2.99 16.89
C GLY A 7 34.62 -1.91 15.92
N MET A 8 35.46 -0.90 15.73
CA MET A 8 35.26 0.17 14.77
C MET A 8 35.90 -0.24 13.44
N PHE A 9 35.08 -0.52 12.43
CA PHE A 9 35.56 -0.65 11.04
C PHE A 9 35.25 0.64 10.28
N LEU A 10 36.31 1.45 10.07
CA LEU A 10 36.35 2.51 9.07
C LEU A 10 37.30 2.04 7.96
N THR A 11 36.75 1.65 6.83
CA THR A 11 37.52 1.51 5.59
C THR A 11 37.09 2.61 4.61
N SER A 12 37.98 3.55 4.42
CA SER A 12 37.93 4.56 3.39
C SER A 12 38.23 3.94 2.02
N LEU A 13 37.35 4.13 1.06
CA LEU A 13 37.64 3.92 -0.36
C LEU A 13 37.52 5.27 -1.08
N LEU A 14 38.66 5.86 -1.35
CA LEU A 14 38.86 6.88 -2.40
C LEU A 14 39.15 6.13 -3.68
N ILE A 15 38.28 6.21 -4.66
CA ILE A 15 38.54 5.79 -6.04
C ILE A 15 38.50 7.05 -6.91
N PRO A 16 39.52 7.30 -7.72
CA PRO A 16 39.53 8.44 -8.62
C PRO A 16 38.61 8.19 -9.83
N CYS A 17 37.83 9.21 -10.14
CA CYS A 17 37.03 9.28 -11.35
C CYS A 17 37.95 9.52 -12.55
N SER A 18 37.98 8.57 -13.46
CA SER A 18 38.44 8.83 -14.85
C SER A 18 37.35 8.33 -15.78
N SER A 19 36.90 9.28 -16.58
CA SER A 19 35.95 9.19 -17.66
C SER A 19 36.25 8.09 -18.67
N GLU A 20 35.20 7.37 -19.08
CA GLU A 20 34.86 7.18 -20.49
C GLU A 20 33.49 6.50 -20.56
N CYS A 21 32.52 7.30 -20.93
CA CYS A 21 31.17 6.84 -21.21
C CYS A 21 31.14 6.32 -22.65
N SER A 22 31.27 5.03 -22.85
CA SER A 22 30.91 4.38 -24.11
C SER A 22 29.54 3.77 -23.99
N VAL A 23 28.57 4.42 -24.60
CA VAL A 23 27.21 3.91 -24.83
C VAL A 23 27.31 2.63 -25.66
N SER A 24 27.06 1.50 -25.05
CA SER A 24 26.85 0.24 -25.75
C SER A 24 25.37 -0.05 -25.85
N LEU A 25 24.90 -0.03 -27.09
CA LEU A 25 23.56 -0.35 -27.51
C LEU A 25 23.12 -1.76 -27.09
N SER A 26 21.89 -1.80 -26.55
CA SER A 26 20.90 -2.88 -26.71
C SER A 26 21.45 -4.32 -26.77
N LYS A 27 21.63 -4.93 -25.62
CA LYS A 27 21.40 -6.36 -25.50
C LYS A 27 19.88 -6.59 -25.45
N LYS A 28 19.32 -7.22 -26.50
CA LYS A 28 18.00 -7.86 -26.40
C LYS A 28 18.02 -8.71 -25.13
N ALA A 29 17.16 -8.38 -24.18
CA ALA A 29 16.92 -9.20 -23.01
C ALA A 29 16.48 -10.57 -23.52
N THR A 30 17.28 -11.57 -23.25
CA THR A 30 16.88 -12.96 -23.45
C THR A 30 15.91 -13.25 -22.30
N ILE A 31 14.64 -13.39 -22.60
CA ILE A 31 13.64 -13.87 -21.66
C ILE A 31 14.20 -15.17 -21.08
N LYS A 32 14.41 -15.25 -19.78
CA LYS A 32 14.72 -16.51 -19.11
C LYS A 32 13.54 -17.44 -19.42
N GLU A 33 13.83 -18.64 -19.93
CA GLU A 33 12.79 -19.62 -20.20
C GLU A 33 11.95 -19.81 -18.93
N ALA A 34 10.63 -19.92 -19.15
CA ALA A 34 9.65 -20.28 -18.11
C ALA A 34 10.17 -21.47 -17.29
N SER A 35 9.74 -21.58 -16.03
CA SER A 35 10.02 -22.77 -15.22
C SER A 35 9.72 -24.01 -16.09
N SER A 36 10.72 -24.84 -16.31
CA SER A 36 10.55 -26.09 -17.08
C SER A 36 9.78 -27.16 -16.29
N ASP A 37 9.46 -26.87 -15.04
CA ASP A 37 8.72 -27.77 -14.16
C ASP A 37 7.22 -27.44 -14.21
N PRO A 38 6.40 -28.27 -14.85
CA PRO A 38 4.96 -28.04 -14.95
C PRO A 38 4.22 -28.23 -13.62
N TYR A 39 4.88 -28.75 -12.60
CA TYR A 39 4.33 -29.02 -11.27
C TYR A 39 4.75 -27.97 -10.22
N LEU A 40 5.46 -26.94 -10.63
CA LEU A 40 5.89 -25.83 -9.77
C LEU A 40 5.12 -24.56 -10.10
N LEU A 41 4.51 -23.97 -9.07
CA LEU A 41 3.88 -22.64 -9.11
C LEU A 41 4.68 -21.67 -8.24
N LYS A 42 5.07 -20.52 -8.80
CA LYS A 42 5.78 -19.46 -8.06
C LYS A 42 4.92 -18.22 -7.92
N ILE A 43 4.63 -17.86 -6.67
CA ILE A 43 3.78 -16.74 -6.31
C ILE A 43 4.60 -15.66 -5.60
N TYR A 44 4.36 -14.39 -5.94
CA TYR A 44 4.96 -13.25 -5.28
C TYR A 44 3.86 -12.28 -4.82
N ASN A 45 3.64 -12.21 -3.52
CA ASN A 45 2.54 -11.46 -2.91
C ASN A 45 3.06 -10.44 -1.87
N CYS A 46 2.19 -9.59 -1.37
CA CYS A 46 2.48 -8.74 -0.21
C CYS A 46 2.69 -9.59 1.05
N GLU A 47 3.44 -9.06 2.01
CA GLU A 47 3.54 -9.64 3.35
C GLU A 47 2.15 -9.64 4.03
N ASP A 48 1.88 -10.65 4.86
CA ASP A 48 0.63 -10.80 5.65
C ASP A 48 -0.67 -10.70 4.81
N TYR A 49 -0.67 -11.25 3.58
CA TYR A 49 -1.74 -11.03 2.62
C TYR A 49 -2.37 -12.33 2.07
N ILE A 50 -2.30 -13.40 2.88
CA ILE A 50 -2.97 -14.68 2.64
C ILE A 50 -3.25 -15.37 3.97
N TYR A 51 -4.33 -16.14 4.04
CA TYR A 51 -4.72 -16.88 5.22
C TYR A 51 -3.65 -17.85 5.72
N GLU A 52 -3.45 -17.85 7.03
CA GLU A 52 -2.68 -18.83 7.79
C GLU A 52 -3.45 -19.20 9.07
N ASP A 53 -3.60 -20.47 9.34
CA ASP A 53 -4.19 -20.94 10.60
C ASP A 53 -3.22 -20.74 11.76
N GLU A 54 -3.59 -19.92 12.73
CA GLU A 54 -2.72 -19.51 13.85
C GLU A 54 -2.30 -20.69 14.77
N GLU A 55 -3.11 -21.74 14.84
CA GLU A 55 -2.82 -22.89 15.72
C GLU A 55 -1.89 -23.89 15.02
N THR A 56 -2.10 -24.14 13.75
CA THR A 56 -1.40 -25.20 12.98
C THR A 56 -0.31 -24.68 12.08
N GLY A 57 -0.37 -23.40 11.70
CA GLY A 57 0.49 -22.79 10.71
C GLY A 57 0.21 -23.25 9.27
N VAL A 58 -0.93 -23.90 9.03
CA VAL A 58 -1.36 -24.31 7.68
C VAL A 58 -1.86 -23.10 6.92
N THR A 59 -1.30 -22.85 5.76
CA THR A 59 -1.65 -21.69 4.93
C THR A 59 -2.68 -22.06 3.87
N MET A 60 -3.33 -21.05 3.28
CA MET A 60 -4.18 -21.23 2.09
C MET A 60 -3.40 -21.86 0.91
N VAL A 61 -2.09 -21.67 0.89
CA VAL A 61 -1.20 -22.27 -0.12
C VAL A 61 -1.11 -23.78 0.09
N ASP A 62 -0.90 -24.23 1.35
CA ASP A 62 -0.85 -25.66 1.69
C ASP A 62 -2.20 -26.34 1.41
N GLU A 63 -3.30 -25.65 1.72
CA GLU A 63 -4.65 -26.13 1.41
C GLU A 63 -4.91 -26.24 -0.11
N PHE A 64 -4.36 -25.33 -0.89
CA PHE A 64 -4.42 -25.41 -2.36
C PHE A 64 -3.64 -26.60 -2.91
N GLU A 65 -2.43 -26.87 -2.42
CA GLU A 65 -1.64 -28.04 -2.81
C GLU A 65 -2.42 -29.33 -2.55
N GLU A 66 -2.98 -29.49 -1.34
CA GLU A 66 -3.79 -30.64 -0.97
C GLU A 66 -5.07 -30.75 -1.82
N TRP A 67 -5.77 -29.63 -2.04
CA TRP A 67 -6.97 -29.58 -2.89
C TRP A 67 -6.64 -29.99 -4.34
N TYR A 68 -5.50 -29.53 -4.88
CA TYR A 68 -5.09 -29.83 -6.24
C TYR A 68 -4.75 -31.31 -6.40
N GLU A 69 -3.99 -31.88 -5.47
CA GLU A 69 -3.69 -33.32 -5.45
C GLU A 69 -4.96 -34.16 -5.37
N ASN A 70 -5.86 -33.82 -4.45
CA ASN A 70 -7.13 -34.55 -4.28
C ASN A 70 -8.05 -34.45 -5.50
N THR A 71 -8.02 -33.32 -6.22
CA THR A 71 -8.90 -33.08 -7.37
C THR A 71 -8.37 -33.71 -8.66
N TYR A 72 -7.06 -33.59 -8.91
CA TYR A 72 -6.46 -33.99 -10.18
C TYR A 72 -5.56 -35.23 -10.08
N ASN A 73 -5.31 -35.73 -8.86
CA ASN A 73 -4.37 -36.79 -8.55
C ASN A 73 -2.95 -36.47 -9.08
N VAL A 74 -2.54 -35.23 -8.93
CA VAL A 74 -1.23 -34.68 -9.31
C VAL A 74 -0.66 -33.90 -8.14
N ASP A 75 0.53 -34.27 -7.71
CA ASP A 75 1.29 -33.57 -6.68
C ASP A 75 1.98 -32.34 -7.30
N ILE A 76 1.81 -31.18 -6.65
CA ILE A 76 2.40 -29.91 -7.08
C ILE A 76 3.16 -29.28 -5.92
N THR A 77 4.02 -28.32 -6.24
CA THR A 77 4.71 -27.49 -5.23
C THR A 77 4.46 -26.03 -5.50
N VAL A 78 4.15 -25.27 -4.46
CA VAL A 78 4.02 -23.82 -4.53
C VAL A 78 5.17 -23.15 -3.78
N GLU A 79 5.98 -22.38 -4.50
CA GLU A 79 6.95 -21.46 -3.90
C GLU A 79 6.26 -20.10 -3.70
N TYR A 80 6.09 -19.69 -2.45
CA TYR A 80 5.41 -18.45 -2.08
C TYR A 80 6.40 -17.49 -1.44
N ASP A 81 6.72 -16.41 -2.16
CA ASP A 81 7.59 -15.34 -1.70
C ASP A 81 6.78 -14.06 -1.42
N THR A 82 7.29 -13.20 -0.53
CA THR A 82 6.63 -11.95 -0.19
C THR A 82 7.50 -10.72 -0.48
N TYR A 83 6.84 -9.57 -0.63
CA TYR A 83 7.48 -8.28 -0.85
C TYR A 83 6.80 -7.16 -0.06
N ALA A 84 7.55 -6.11 0.27
CA ALA A 84 7.06 -4.99 1.07
C ALA A 84 6.44 -3.85 0.22
N THR A 85 6.83 -3.68 -1.05
CA THR A 85 6.32 -2.61 -1.94
C THR A 85 6.21 -3.06 -3.38
N ASN A 86 5.23 -2.52 -4.12
CA ASN A 86 5.05 -2.78 -5.55
C ASN A 86 6.31 -2.49 -6.37
N GLU A 87 7.09 -1.46 -6.01
CA GLU A 87 8.34 -1.12 -6.66
C GLU A 87 9.42 -2.19 -6.45
N THR A 88 9.44 -2.81 -5.27
CA THR A 88 10.32 -3.95 -4.98
C THR A 88 9.94 -5.16 -5.84
N MET A 89 8.64 -5.49 -5.91
CA MET A 89 8.12 -6.56 -6.75
C MET A 89 8.47 -6.30 -8.23
N TYR A 90 8.15 -5.13 -8.74
CA TYR A 90 8.47 -4.74 -10.12
C TYR A 90 9.96 -4.88 -10.43
N ASN A 91 10.83 -4.41 -9.54
CA ASN A 91 12.27 -4.52 -9.72
C ASN A 91 12.73 -5.98 -9.79
N GLN A 92 12.20 -6.85 -8.95
CA GLN A 92 12.53 -8.29 -8.95
C GLN A 92 12.07 -8.97 -10.24
N VAL A 93 10.82 -8.74 -10.64
CA VAL A 93 10.18 -9.43 -11.77
C VAL A 93 10.67 -8.88 -13.11
N VAL A 94 10.72 -7.56 -13.25
CA VAL A 94 10.99 -6.90 -14.55
C VAL A 94 12.47 -6.62 -14.74
N ASN A 95 13.11 -5.94 -13.78
CA ASN A 95 14.50 -5.50 -13.93
C ASN A 95 15.51 -6.63 -13.68
N LEU A 96 15.31 -7.43 -12.65
CA LEU A 96 16.17 -8.57 -12.30
C LEU A 96 15.76 -9.85 -13.00
N GLN A 97 14.57 -9.86 -13.65
CA GLN A 97 14.05 -10.99 -14.41
C GLN A 97 13.94 -12.29 -13.57
N ASN A 98 13.59 -12.16 -12.30
CA ASN A 98 13.24 -13.30 -11.49
C ASN A 98 11.90 -13.86 -11.95
N HIS A 99 11.82 -15.18 -12.06
CA HIS A 99 10.64 -15.85 -12.58
C HIS A 99 9.62 -16.05 -11.47
N TYR A 100 8.40 -15.55 -11.72
CA TYR A 100 7.18 -15.83 -10.97
C TYR A 100 6.05 -16.09 -11.94
N ASP A 101 5.10 -16.93 -11.54
CA ASP A 101 3.92 -17.29 -12.33
C ASP A 101 2.73 -16.39 -12.00
N ILE A 102 2.63 -15.98 -10.73
CA ILE A 102 1.65 -15.03 -10.25
C ILE A 102 2.38 -13.92 -9.48
N VAL A 103 1.97 -12.68 -9.72
CA VAL A 103 2.22 -11.54 -8.85
C VAL A 103 0.89 -10.97 -8.40
N VAL A 104 0.77 -10.60 -7.12
CA VAL A 104 -0.32 -9.74 -6.66
C VAL A 104 0.19 -8.32 -6.71
N ALA A 105 -0.53 -7.41 -7.33
CA ALA A 105 -0.06 -6.04 -7.51
C ALA A 105 -1.23 -5.06 -7.46
N SER A 106 -0.95 -3.84 -7.03
CA SER A 106 -1.95 -2.78 -7.01
C SER A 106 -2.23 -2.25 -8.43
N ASP A 107 -3.38 -1.65 -8.60
CA ASP A 107 -3.94 -1.11 -9.84
C ASP A 107 -2.91 -0.41 -10.74
N TYR A 108 -2.26 0.64 -10.24
CA TYR A 108 -1.27 1.43 -11.00
C TYR A 108 -0.06 0.60 -11.46
N MET A 109 0.32 -0.42 -10.68
CA MET A 109 1.45 -1.28 -11.02
C MET A 109 1.05 -2.31 -12.09
N ILE A 110 -0.17 -2.86 -12.00
CA ILE A 110 -0.74 -3.70 -13.06
C ILE A 110 -0.81 -2.90 -14.37
N GLU A 111 -1.29 -1.65 -14.30
CA GLU A 111 -1.33 -0.76 -15.45
C GLU A 111 0.05 -0.53 -16.07
N LYS A 112 1.04 -0.22 -15.24
CA LYS A 112 2.43 -0.05 -15.66
C LYS A 112 2.96 -1.29 -16.35
N MET A 113 2.87 -2.46 -15.71
CA MET A 113 3.37 -3.72 -16.26
C MET A 113 2.64 -4.11 -17.57
N ARG A 114 1.33 -3.86 -17.66
CA ARG A 114 0.53 -4.03 -18.87
C ARG A 114 1.04 -3.14 -20.00
N ASN A 115 1.19 -1.85 -19.74
CA ASN A 115 1.60 -0.86 -20.75
C ASN A 115 3.02 -1.13 -21.28
N GLU A 116 3.88 -1.70 -20.47
CA GLU A 116 5.23 -2.11 -20.82
C GLU A 116 5.32 -3.50 -21.44
N GLY A 117 4.19 -4.25 -21.50
CA GLY A 117 4.09 -5.54 -22.15
C GLY A 117 4.66 -6.72 -21.36
N HIS A 118 4.71 -6.62 -20.03
CA HIS A 118 5.26 -7.62 -19.14
C HIS A 118 4.27 -8.69 -18.66
N LEU A 119 2.97 -8.55 -18.99
CA LEU A 119 1.91 -9.43 -18.51
C LEU A 119 1.37 -10.34 -19.61
N GLU A 120 0.97 -11.57 -19.23
CA GLU A 120 0.14 -12.46 -20.03
C GLU A 120 -1.31 -11.97 -20.04
N LYS A 121 -2.05 -12.32 -21.10
CA LYS A 121 -3.50 -12.11 -21.14
C LYS A 121 -4.22 -13.23 -20.44
N PHE A 122 -5.32 -12.89 -19.77
CA PHE A 122 -6.17 -13.82 -19.07
C PHE A 122 -7.17 -14.52 -20.01
N ASP A 123 -7.36 -15.81 -19.78
CA ASP A 123 -8.45 -16.63 -20.36
C ASP A 123 -9.49 -16.91 -19.25
N TYR A 124 -10.52 -16.11 -19.18
CA TYR A 124 -11.56 -16.20 -18.15
C TYR A 124 -12.39 -17.48 -18.23
N SER A 125 -12.33 -18.23 -19.33
CA SER A 125 -12.98 -19.56 -19.41
C SER A 125 -12.36 -20.57 -18.43
N LYS A 126 -11.16 -20.29 -17.92
CA LYS A 126 -10.45 -21.10 -16.93
C LYS A 126 -10.71 -20.65 -15.48
N LEU A 127 -11.50 -19.59 -15.29
CA LEU A 127 -11.79 -18.97 -13.99
C LEU A 127 -13.31 -18.94 -13.71
N PRO A 128 -13.99 -20.10 -13.66
CA PRO A 128 -15.44 -20.13 -13.46
C PRO A 128 -15.86 -19.53 -12.10
N ASN A 129 -15.12 -19.75 -11.01
CA ASN A 129 -15.46 -19.16 -9.71
C ASN A 129 -15.36 -17.62 -9.79
N TYR A 130 -14.24 -17.11 -10.28
CA TYR A 130 -14.09 -15.66 -10.45
C TYR A 130 -15.20 -15.06 -11.33
N THR A 131 -15.45 -15.65 -12.49
CA THR A 131 -16.44 -15.15 -13.43
C THR A 131 -17.86 -15.13 -12.85
N ASN A 132 -18.20 -16.12 -12.02
CA ASN A 132 -19.51 -16.23 -11.42
C ASN A 132 -19.71 -15.30 -10.20
N TYR A 133 -18.63 -15.02 -9.47
CA TYR A 133 -18.71 -14.39 -8.16
C TYR A 133 -17.98 -13.06 -8.02
N VAL A 134 -17.21 -12.61 -9.03
CA VAL A 134 -16.60 -11.27 -8.96
C VAL A 134 -17.69 -10.21 -8.80
N SER A 135 -17.48 -9.29 -7.86
CA SER A 135 -18.39 -8.16 -7.64
C SER A 135 -18.63 -7.37 -8.95
N PRO A 136 -19.90 -7.08 -9.31
CA PRO A 136 -20.19 -6.22 -10.44
C PRO A 136 -19.57 -4.83 -10.35
N TYR A 137 -19.43 -4.31 -9.14
CA TYR A 137 -18.75 -3.03 -8.90
C TYR A 137 -17.29 -3.07 -9.36
N LEU A 138 -16.53 -4.07 -8.89
CA LEU A 138 -15.12 -4.21 -9.27
C LEU A 138 -14.96 -4.60 -10.74
N LYS A 139 -15.84 -5.47 -11.24
CA LYS A 139 -15.84 -5.83 -12.66
C LYS A 139 -15.97 -4.59 -13.55
N ASN A 140 -16.85 -3.65 -13.19
CA ASN A 140 -17.01 -2.41 -13.93
C ASN A 140 -15.74 -1.55 -13.89
N ILE A 141 -15.10 -1.40 -12.73
CA ILE A 141 -13.82 -0.69 -12.60
C ILE A 141 -12.75 -1.32 -13.50
N PHE A 142 -12.65 -2.65 -13.51
CA PHE A 142 -11.68 -3.37 -14.33
C PHE A 142 -11.95 -3.19 -15.83
N ASP A 143 -13.20 -3.27 -16.25
CA ASP A 143 -13.60 -3.10 -17.66
C ASP A 143 -13.34 -1.66 -18.14
N GLU A 144 -13.70 -0.65 -17.36
CA GLU A 144 -13.53 0.77 -17.70
C GLU A 144 -12.07 1.19 -17.80
N ASN A 145 -11.20 0.62 -16.97
CA ASN A 145 -9.77 0.96 -16.92
C ASN A 145 -8.87 -0.03 -17.71
N GLY A 146 -9.47 -1.04 -18.36
CA GLY A 146 -8.78 -1.99 -19.21
C GLY A 146 -7.88 -2.98 -18.46
N TYR A 147 -8.19 -3.26 -17.19
CA TYR A 147 -7.48 -4.27 -16.39
C TYR A 147 -7.92 -5.69 -16.73
N THR A 148 -9.19 -5.88 -17.15
CA THR A 148 -9.82 -7.18 -17.40
C THR A 148 -8.99 -8.11 -18.30
N GLU A 149 -8.26 -7.60 -19.29
CA GLU A 149 -7.45 -8.47 -20.16
C GLU A 149 -6.20 -9.06 -19.47
N TYR A 150 -5.73 -8.48 -18.34
CA TYR A 150 -4.41 -8.78 -17.79
C TYR A 150 -4.39 -9.08 -16.29
N SER A 151 -5.54 -9.00 -15.62
CA SER A 151 -5.62 -9.14 -14.17
C SER A 151 -7.01 -9.55 -13.73
N THR A 152 -7.08 -10.24 -12.57
CA THR A 152 -8.32 -10.46 -11.81
C THR A 152 -8.22 -9.73 -10.48
N ALA A 153 -9.33 -9.16 -10.00
CA ALA A 153 -9.35 -8.54 -8.68
C ALA A 153 -9.16 -9.60 -7.57
N TYR A 154 -8.41 -9.24 -6.55
CA TYR A 154 -8.16 -10.05 -5.37
C TYR A 154 -8.79 -9.41 -4.13
N MET A 155 -8.23 -8.29 -3.69
CA MET A 155 -8.74 -7.48 -2.59
C MET A 155 -8.96 -6.05 -3.04
N TRP A 156 -9.82 -5.33 -2.34
CA TRP A 156 -10.10 -3.93 -2.61
C TRP A 156 -10.38 -3.14 -1.34
N GLY A 157 -10.38 -1.84 -1.45
CA GLY A 157 -10.73 -0.97 -0.35
C GLY A 157 -10.60 0.51 -0.69
N THR A 158 -10.57 1.31 0.34
CA THR A 158 -10.47 2.76 0.26
C THR A 158 -9.32 3.28 1.11
N MET A 159 -8.89 4.50 0.82
CA MET A 159 -8.02 5.27 1.71
C MET A 159 -8.87 6.22 2.55
N GLY A 160 -8.66 6.22 3.86
CA GLY A 160 -9.41 7.07 4.76
C GLY A 160 -8.66 7.39 6.03
N MET A 161 -9.41 7.74 7.06
CA MET A 161 -8.86 8.10 8.37
C MET A 161 -9.41 7.17 9.44
N ILE A 162 -8.53 6.42 10.10
CA ILE A 162 -8.86 5.82 11.39
C ILE A 162 -8.76 6.94 12.43
N TYR A 163 -9.72 7.04 13.32
CA TYR A 163 -9.69 8.06 14.36
C TYR A 163 -10.30 7.57 15.67
N ASN A 164 -9.87 8.18 16.79
CA ASN A 164 -10.45 7.95 18.10
C ASN A 164 -11.57 8.99 18.35
N PRO A 165 -12.86 8.58 18.35
CA PRO A 165 -13.99 9.50 18.50
C PRO A 165 -14.09 10.17 19.89
N GLU A 166 -13.32 9.71 20.89
CA GLU A 166 -13.28 10.35 22.20
C GLU A 166 -12.47 11.66 22.22
N VAL A 167 -11.54 11.83 21.25
CA VAL A 167 -10.62 12.97 21.20
C VAL A 167 -10.65 13.71 19.87
N VAL A 168 -11.22 13.11 18.83
CA VAL A 168 -11.35 13.69 17.49
C VAL A 168 -12.82 13.97 17.21
N ASP A 169 -13.11 15.20 16.79
CA ASP A 169 -14.48 15.61 16.46
C ASP A 169 -14.92 14.99 15.12
N GLU A 170 -16.09 14.36 15.08
CA GLU A 170 -16.66 13.77 13.87
C GLU A 170 -16.87 14.80 12.74
N GLN A 171 -17.03 16.08 13.02
CA GLN A 171 -17.12 17.10 11.99
C GLN A 171 -15.76 17.39 11.35
N ASP A 172 -14.67 17.26 12.13
CA ASP A 172 -13.32 17.50 11.61
C ASP A 172 -12.90 16.41 10.62
N VAL A 173 -13.33 15.13 10.82
CA VAL A 173 -12.97 14.00 9.92
C VAL A 173 -13.76 13.95 8.62
N LYS A 174 -14.73 14.84 8.43
CA LYS A 174 -15.47 14.95 7.16
C LYS A 174 -14.68 15.59 6.04
N SER A 175 -13.52 16.17 6.32
CA SER A 175 -12.67 16.83 5.34
C SER A 175 -11.20 16.46 5.53
N TRP A 176 -10.47 16.34 4.42
CA TRP A 176 -9.01 16.17 4.43
C TRP A 176 -8.27 17.35 5.07
N ASP A 177 -8.90 18.49 5.28
CA ASP A 177 -8.31 19.63 5.98
C ASP A 177 -7.87 19.32 7.41
N ILE A 178 -8.45 18.30 8.05
CA ILE A 178 -8.05 17.83 9.37
C ILE A 178 -6.56 17.50 9.44
N MET A 179 -5.98 16.98 8.35
CA MET A 179 -4.58 16.62 8.27
C MET A 179 -3.63 17.80 8.50
N TRP A 180 -4.07 19.03 8.21
CA TRP A 180 -3.35 20.29 8.45
C TRP A 180 -3.82 21.04 9.70
N ASN A 181 -4.84 20.52 10.40
CA ASN A 181 -5.39 21.18 11.58
C ASN A 181 -4.40 21.10 12.77
N LYS A 182 -3.96 22.26 13.24
CA LYS A 182 -3.01 22.36 14.36
C LYS A 182 -3.54 21.83 15.70
N LYS A 183 -4.87 21.66 15.84
CA LYS A 183 -5.49 20.98 16.98
C LYS A 183 -4.93 19.56 17.17
N TYR A 184 -4.60 18.86 16.07
CA TYR A 184 -4.12 17.50 16.06
C TYR A 184 -2.62 17.38 15.73
N GLN A 185 -1.86 18.46 15.88
CA GLN A 185 -0.42 18.46 15.56
C GLN A 185 0.34 17.40 16.37
N ASN A 186 1.20 16.62 15.70
CA ASN A 186 1.95 15.48 16.23
C ASN A 186 1.07 14.32 16.74
N LYS A 187 -0.21 14.28 16.34
CA LYS A 187 -1.17 13.23 16.68
C LYS A 187 -1.75 12.53 15.44
N ILE A 188 -1.19 12.80 14.29
CA ILE A 188 -1.57 12.24 13.00
C ILE A 188 -0.40 11.46 12.43
N SER A 189 -0.60 10.23 11.97
CA SER A 189 0.34 9.52 11.10
C SER A 189 -0.24 9.36 9.70
N ILE A 190 0.64 9.30 8.70
CA ILE A 190 0.27 9.11 7.31
C ILE A 190 1.13 8.03 6.66
N LYS A 191 0.61 7.40 5.60
CA LYS A 191 1.32 6.33 4.91
C LYS A 191 2.61 6.83 4.25
N ASP A 192 3.70 6.07 4.41
CA ASP A 192 4.93 6.22 3.66
C ASP A 192 4.79 5.58 2.27
N SER A 193 3.71 5.90 1.61
CA SER A 193 3.39 5.52 0.24
C SER A 193 3.32 6.76 -0.62
N MET A 194 4.12 6.79 -1.67
CA MET A 194 4.18 7.93 -2.61
C MET A 194 2.82 8.16 -3.26
N ARG A 195 2.18 7.10 -3.74
CA ARG A 195 0.90 7.18 -4.46
C ARG A 195 -0.23 7.65 -3.54
N ASP A 196 -0.42 6.97 -2.43
CA ASP A 196 -1.52 7.27 -1.51
C ASP A 196 -1.39 8.68 -0.93
N THR A 197 -0.18 9.06 -0.51
CA THR A 197 0.06 10.39 0.07
C THR A 197 0.01 11.51 -0.98
N TYR A 198 0.28 11.20 -2.27
CA TYR A 198 0.12 12.16 -3.37
C TYR A 198 -1.32 12.71 -3.44
N ILE A 199 -2.32 11.85 -3.20
CA ILE A 199 -3.74 12.24 -3.21
C ILE A 199 -4.04 13.29 -2.14
N LEU A 200 -3.48 13.17 -0.93
CA LEU A 200 -3.62 14.21 0.09
C LEU A 200 -3.08 15.56 -0.41
N GLY A 201 -1.94 15.52 -1.11
CA GLY A 201 -1.39 16.71 -1.76
C GLY A 201 -2.31 17.30 -2.81
N ILE A 202 -2.94 16.46 -3.64
CA ILE A 202 -3.95 16.88 -4.65
C ILE A 202 -5.15 17.54 -3.97
N PHE A 203 -5.76 16.91 -2.96
CA PHE A 203 -6.89 17.51 -2.25
C PHE A 203 -6.54 18.87 -1.65
N ARG A 204 -5.32 19.01 -1.12
CA ARG A 204 -4.87 20.29 -0.57
C ARG A 204 -4.58 21.34 -1.63
N ALA A 205 -3.86 21.00 -2.69
CA ALA A 205 -3.49 21.90 -3.78
C ALA A 205 -4.73 22.43 -4.52
N TYR A 206 -5.68 21.54 -4.78
CA TYR A 206 -6.91 21.84 -5.52
C TYR A 206 -8.15 21.95 -4.62
N LYS A 207 -7.97 22.22 -3.32
CA LYS A 207 -9.08 22.33 -2.36
C LYS A 207 -10.24 23.17 -2.88
N HIS A 208 -9.97 24.34 -3.45
CA HIS A 208 -11.00 25.24 -3.97
C HIS A 208 -11.85 24.62 -5.09
N VAL A 209 -11.28 23.69 -5.87
CA VAL A 209 -12.00 22.96 -6.91
C VAL A 209 -12.90 21.90 -6.28
N PHE A 210 -12.37 21.13 -5.34
CA PHE A 210 -13.16 20.09 -4.66
C PHE A 210 -14.30 20.70 -3.83
N ASP A 211 -14.07 21.81 -3.13
CA ASP A 211 -15.13 22.54 -2.43
C ASP A 211 -16.25 22.97 -3.37
N LEU A 212 -15.90 23.54 -4.53
CA LEU A 212 -16.89 23.96 -5.54
C LEU A 212 -17.63 22.77 -6.15
N LEU A 213 -16.93 21.69 -6.48
CA LEU A 213 -17.55 20.48 -7.04
C LEU A 213 -18.52 19.87 -6.03
N ARG A 214 -18.16 19.82 -4.73
CA ARG A 214 -19.02 19.32 -3.67
C ARG A 214 -20.27 20.18 -3.52
N GLU A 215 -20.12 21.51 -3.43
CA GLU A 215 -21.25 22.44 -3.38
C GLU A 215 -22.20 22.23 -4.57
N GLN A 216 -21.67 22.14 -5.80
CA GLN A 216 -22.47 21.88 -7.00
C GLN A 216 -23.18 20.53 -6.98
N LEU A 217 -22.55 19.49 -6.42
CA LEU A 217 -23.14 18.17 -6.27
C LEU A 217 -24.31 18.21 -5.26
N GLU A 218 -24.11 18.84 -4.11
CA GLU A 218 -25.13 19.01 -3.06
C GLU A 218 -26.33 19.83 -3.53
N GLU A 219 -26.08 20.84 -4.36
CA GLU A 219 -27.15 21.64 -4.99
C GLU A 219 -27.81 20.96 -6.19
N GLY A 220 -27.34 19.77 -6.61
CA GLY A 220 -27.87 19.04 -7.75
C GLY A 220 -27.55 19.69 -9.11
N LEU A 221 -26.56 20.57 -9.17
CA LEU A 221 -26.11 21.24 -10.41
C LEU A 221 -25.23 20.35 -11.27
N ILE A 222 -24.59 19.34 -10.68
CA ILE A 222 -23.83 18.31 -11.35
C ILE A 222 -24.28 16.93 -10.87
N THR A 223 -24.02 15.91 -11.69
CA THR A 223 -24.32 14.51 -11.34
C THR A 223 -23.18 13.88 -10.55
N PRO A 224 -23.43 12.80 -9.75
CA PRO A 224 -22.36 12.02 -9.12
C PRO A 224 -21.33 11.51 -10.13
N SER A 225 -21.76 11.06 -11.31
CA SER A 225 -20.85 10.61 -12.37
C SER A 225 -19.92 11.73 -12.87
N TYR A 226 -20.42 12.98 -12.99
CA TYR A 226 -19.57 14.11 -13.37
C TYR A 226 -18.57 14.44 -12.24
N TYR A 227 -19.03 14.39 -10.99
CA TYR A 227 -18.14 14.57 -9.84
C TYR A 227 -17.01 13.53 -9.85
N ASN A 228 -17.36 12.24 -9.98
CA ASN A 228 -16.40 11.13 -10.06
C ASN A 228 -15.40 11.32 -11.21
N GLN A 229 -15.89 11.70 -12.40
CA GLN A 229 -15.01 11.99 -13.54
C GLN A 229 -13.98 13.07 -13.18
N LYS A 230 -14.40 14.12 -12.47
CA LYS A 230 -13.49 15.20 -12.05
C LYS A 230 -12.50 14.75 -10.98
N VAL A 231 -12.92 13.94 -10.01
CA VAL A 231 -12.01 13.35 -9.02
C VAL A 231 -10.94 12.53 -9.73
N ASN A 232 -11.32 11.63 -10.65
CA ASN A 232 -10.37 10.84 -11.43
C ASN A 232 -9.41 11.70 -12.27
N GLU A 233 -9.91 12.80 -12.87
CA GLU A 233 -9.08 13.74 -13.62
C GLU A 233 -8.01 14.38 -12.72
N TYR A 234 -8.39 14.92 -11.55
CA TYR A 234 -7.46 15.59 -10.64
C TYR A 234 -6.48 14.60 -9.97
N PHE A 235 -6.92 13.41 -9.57
CA PHE A 235 -6.08 12.41 -8.92
C PHE A 235 -4.87 11.99 -9.75
N ASN A 236 -5.03 12.04 -11.07
CA ASN A 236 -4.03 11.58 -12.00
C ASN A 236 -3.24 12.72 -12.68
N LEU A 237 -3.45 13.98 -12.22
CA LEU A 237 -2.61 15.10 -12.64
C LEU A 237 -1.19 14.93 -12.11
N CYS A 238 -0.22 15.04 -13.00
CA CYS A 238 1.20 14.88 -12.68
C CYS A 238 2.11 15.74 -13.56
N ASP A 239 1.60 16.86 -14.10
CA ASP A 239 2.44 17.86 -14.75
C ASP A 239 3.32 18.58 -13.73
N ASP A 240 4.35 19.31 -14.22
CA ASP A 240 5.35 19.95 -13.36
C ASP A 240 4.77 20.98 -12.39
N GLU A 241 3.68 21.68 -12.75
CA GLU A 241 3.01 22.63 -11.90
C GLU A 241 2.28 21.90 -10.79
N THR A 242 1.48 20.87 -11.12
CA THR A 242 0.79 20.04 -10.15
C THR A 242 1.76 19.37 -9.17
N ILE A 243 2.86 18.79 -9.66
CA ILE A 243 3.89 18.18 -8.80
C ILE A 243 4.45 19.20 -7.81
N SER A 244 4.68 20.45 -8.23
CA SER A 244 5.18 21.51 -7.35
C SER A 244 4.18 21.92 -6.28
N GLU A 245 2.90 22.03 -6.62
CA GLU A 245 1.82 22.35 -5.67
C GLU A 245 1.62 21.23 -4.65
N VAL A 246 1.64 19.98 -5.11
CA VAL A 246 1.57 18.79 -4.24
C VAL A 246 2.79 18.73 -3.32
N GLU A 247 4.00 19.00 -3.82
CA GLU A 247 5.21 19.04 -2.98
C GLU A 247 5.08 20.07 -1.86
N TYR A 248 4.59 21.27 -2.20
CA TYR A 248 4.36 22.33 -1.20
C TYR A 248 3.33 21.89 -0.14
N ALA A 249 2.19 21.35 -0.58
CA ALA A 249 1.15 20.85 0.30
C ALA A 249 1.68 19.77 1.27
N LEU A 250 2.40 18.78 0.75
CA LEU A 250 2.94 17.69 1.55
C LEU A 250 4.06 18.12 2.50
N LYS A 251 4.89 19.11 2.13
CA LYS A 251 5.87 19.70 3.06
C LYS A 251 5.19 20.40 4.23
N THR A 252 4.09 21.12 3.99
CA THR A 252 3.31 21.75 5.08
C THR A 252 2.60 20.69 5.94
N LEU A 253 2.14 19.58 5.35
CA LEU A 253 1.57 18.45 6.07
C LEU A 253 2.60 17.83 7.02
N LYS A 254 3.83 17.62 6.55
CA LYS A 254 4.93 17.07 7.35
C LYS A 254 5.19 17.83 8.65
N GLU A 255 4.96 19.16 8.67
CA GLU A 255 5.09 19.97 9.88
C GLU A 255 3.97 19.70 10.92
N ASN A 256 2.89 19.04 10.51
CA ASN A 256 1.73 18.77 11.35
C ASN A 256 1.67 17.32 11.85
N VAL A 257 2.16 16.37 11.08
CA VAL A 257 2.06 14.94 11.39
C VAL A 257 3.09 14.50 12.43
N TYR A 258 2.79 13.41 13.13
CA TYR A 258 3.72 12.68 13.97
C TYR A 258 4.83 12.05 13.13
N GLY A 259 4.46 11.45 11.97
CA GLY A 259 5.41 10.84 11.04
C GLY A 259 4.76 10.11 9.89
N PHE A 260 5.65 9.64 9.01
CA PHE A 260 5.32 8.70 7.94
C PHE A 260 5.50 7.27 8.46
N GLU A 261 4.60 6.37 8.10
CA GLU A 261 4.63 4.97 8.52
C GLU A 261 4.16 4.05 7.38
N VAL A 262 4.58 2.81 7.38
CA VAL A 262 4.11 1.81 6.41
C VAL A 262 3.06 0.91 7.05
N ASP A 263 3.35 0.37 8.24
CA ASP A 263 2.51 -0.63 8.92
C ASP A 263 2.24 -0.28 10.40
N SER A 264 3.07 0.53 11.04
CA SER A 264 2.96 0.80 12.48
C SER A 264 1.75 1.63 12.89
N GLY A 265 1.09 2.33 11.96
CA GLY A 265 -0.01 3.26 12.25
C GLY A 265 -1.20 2.57 12.92
N LYS A 266 -1.56 1.37 12.48
CA LYS A 266 -2.64 0.58 13.07
C LYS A 266 -2.39 0.26 14.57
N ASN A 267 -1.15 -0.04 14.95
CA ASN A 267 -0.80 -0.27 16.36
C ASN A 267 -0.60 1.03 17.14
N ASP A 268 -0.07 2.07 16.50
CA ASP A 268 0.16 3.38 17.14
C ASP A 268 -1.16 4.04 17.55
N ILE A 269 -2.25 3.87 16.77
CA ILE A 269 -3.56 4.42 17.14
C ILE A 269 -4.24 3.59 18.25
N VAL A 270 -4.15 2.26 18.23
CA VAL A 270 -4.67 1.37 19.28
C VAL A 270 -4.01 1.68 20.62
N THR A 271 -2.72 1.99 20.63
CA THR A 271 -1.98 2.35 21.86
C THR A 271 -2.15 3.81 22.28
N GLY A 272 -2.91 4.65 21.56
CA GLY A 272 -3.13 6.07 21.86
C GLY A 272 -1.90 6.96 21.62
N LYS A 273 -0.90 6.49 20.92
CA LYS A 273 0.28 7.28 20.55
C LYS A 273 -0.09 8.39 19.57
N ILE A 274 -1.01 8.08 18.65
CA ILE A 274 -1.64 9.00 17.70
C ILE A 274 -3.15 8.95 17.88
N ASP A 275 -3.86 9.97 17.41
CA ASP A 275 -5.31 10.08 17.49
C ASP A 275 -5.98 9.93 16.12
N ILE A 276 -5.20 10.07 15.03
CA ILE A 276 -5.64 9.93 13.63
C ILE A 276 -4.56 9.19 12.83
N ASN A 277 -4.97 8.21 12.03
CA ASN A 277 -4.10 7.52 11.08
C ASN A 277 -4.70 7.57 9.66
N PHE A 278 -3.98 8.14 8.70
CA PHE A 278 -4.31 7.99 7.27
C PHE A 278 -3.92 6.58 6.84
N ALA A 279 -4.92 5.76 6.51
CA ALA A 279 -4.74 4.31 6.38
C ALA A 279 -5.60 3.70 5.28
N TRP A 280 -5.19 2.51 4.84
CA TRP A 280 -6.01 1.61 4.05
C TRP A 280 -7.14 1.05 4.90
N SER A 281 -8.29 0.78 4.27
CA SER A 281 -9.48 0.28 4.98
C SER A 281 -9.24 -1.07 5.66
N GLY A 282 -8.41 -1.96 5.12
CA GLY A 282 -8.06 -3.22 5.78
C GLY A 282 -7.28 -3.01 7.08
N ASP A 283 -6.28 -2.10 7.10
CA ASP A 283 -5.61 -1.70 8.34
C ASP A 283 -6.59 -1.12 9.35
N ALA A 284 -7.62 -0.41 8.87
CA ALA A 284 -8.65 0.16 9.73
C ALA A 284 -9.51 -0.91 10.37
N VAL A 285 -9.94 -1.93 9.62
CA VAL A 285 -10.69 -3.08 10.16
C VAL A 285 -9.89 -3.75 11.26
N TYR A 286 -8.62 -4.04 11.00
CA TYR A 286 -7.73 -4.64 12.00
C TYR A 286 -7.58 -3.76 13.25
N ALA A 287 -7.35 -2.46 13.10
CA ALA A 287 -7.18 -1.54 14.22
C ALA A 287 -8.47 -1.37 15.05
N ILE A 288 -9.64 -1.31 14.40
CA ILE A 288 -10.96 -1.22 15.07
C ILE A 288 -11.20 -2.48 15.89
N TYR A 289 -10.98 -3.67 15.29
CA TYR A 289 -11.11 -4.95 15.98
C TYR A 289 -10.16 -5.05 17.19
N LEU A 290 -8.88 -4.79 17.00
CA LEU A 290 -7.87 -4.90 18.04
C LEU A 290 -8.11 -3.92 19.20
N ALA A 291 -8.54 -2.69 18.91
CA ALA A 291 -8.87 -1.69 19.93
C ALA A 291 -10.04 -2.12 20.81
N ALA A 292 -11.07 -2.73 20.20
CA ALA A 292 -12.21 -3.25 20.93
C ALA A 292 -11.84 -4.45 21.81
N GLU A 293 -11.11 -5.43 21.27
CA GLU A 293 -10.73 -6.64 21.99
C GLU A 293 -9.72 -6.40 23.12
N GLU A 294 -8.68 -5.61 22.89
CA GLU A 294 -7.61 -5.42 23.88
C GLU A 294 -7.86 -4.31 24.88
N ASN A 295 -8.57 -3.24 24.49
CA ASN A 295 -8.64 -2.01 25.27
C ASN A 295 -10.08 -1.57 25.62
N ASP A 296 -11.11 -2.29 25.18
CA ASP A 296 -12.53 -1.84 25.27
C ASP A 296 -12.68 -0.42 24.66
N GLN A 297 -11.91 -0.13 23.60
CA GLN A 297 -11.83 1.17 22.97
C GLN A 297 -12.51 1.14 21.60
N ARG A 298 -13.37 2.14 21.37
CA ARG A 298 -13.96 2.35 20.05
C ARG A 298 -13.00 3.17 19.19
N LEU A 299 -12.64 2.65 18.01
CA LEU A 299 -12.08 3.40 16.91
C LEU A 299 -13.10 3.46 15.77
N CYS A 300 -12.98 4.48 14.94
CA CYS A 300 -13.85 4.69 13.78
C CYS A 300 -13.02 4.94 12.54
N TYR A 301 -13.64 4.72 11.37
CA TYR A 301 -13.04 5.04 10.07
C TYR A 301 -13.93 6.05 9.35
N SER A 302 -13.32 7.00 8.65
CA SER A 302 -14.03 8.02 7.89
C SER A 302 -13.43 8.21 6.50
N LEU A 303 -14.32 8.25 5.51
CA LEU A 303 -14.02 8.78 4.18
C LEU A 303 -14.49 10.23 4.14
N PRO A 304 -13.62 11.22 3.84
CA PRO A 304 -14.02 12.61 3.71
C PRO A 304 -15.04 12.86 2.60
N GLU A 305 -15.82 13.91 2.76
CA GLU A 305 -16.89 14.27 1.83
C GLU A 305 -16.35 14.72 0.45
N GLU A 306 -15.08 15.12 0.38
CA GLU A 306 -14.39 15.39 -0.89
C GLU A 306 -14.15 14.14 -1.72
N GLY A 307 -14.30 12.97 -1.12
CA GLY A 307 -13.96 11.68 -1.71
C GLY A 307 -12.57 11.19 -1.35
N SER A 308 -12.21 10.06 -1.91
CA SER A 308 -10.94 9.39 -1.64
C SER A 308 -10.51 8.50 -2.80
N ASN A 309 -9.48 7.68 -2.57
CA ASN A 309 -9.05 6.63 -3.47
C ASN A 309 -9.82 5.33 -3.21
N VAL A 310 -10.36 4.74 -4.27
CA VAL A 310 -10.66 3.30 -4.31
C VAL A 310 -9.47 2.62 -4.95
N TRP A 311 -8.90 1.69 -4.25
CA TRP A 311 -7.78 0.88 -4.73
C TRP A 311 -8.20 -0.59 -4.82
N PHE A 312 -7.52 -1.34 -5.64
CA PHE A 312 -7.58 -2.79 -5.64
C PHE A 312 -6.19 -3.38 -5.86
N ASP A 313 -6.01 -4.58 -5.31
CA ASP A 313 -4.91 -5.46 -5.65
C ASP A 313 -5.44 -6.61 -6.50
N GLY A 314 -4.70 -6.99 -7.50
CA GLY A 314 -5.10 -8.01 -8.45
C GLY A 314 -4.03 -9.04 -8.72
N PHE A 315 -4.45 -10.24 -9.08
CA PHE A 315 -3.55 -11.25 -9.63
C PHE A 315 -3.19 -10.90 -11.07
N ALA A 316 -1.91 -10.89 -11.36
CA ALA A 316 -1.38 -10.73 -12.70
C ALA A 316 -0.35 -11.84 -12.99
N MET A 317 -0.29 -12.29 -14.24
CA MET A 317 0.67 -13.31 -14.68
C MET A 317 1.79 -12.65 -15.49
N PRO A 318 3.03 -12.63 -15.00
CA PRO A 318 4.17 -12.17 -15.79
C PRO A 318 4.39 -13.01 -17.05
N LYS A 319 5.04 -12.43 -18.08
CA LYS A 319 5.37 -13.16 -19.31
C LYS A 319 6.18 -14.44 -19.04
N GLY A 320 5.69 -15.55 -19.59
CA GLY A 320 6.30 -16.87 -19.43
C GLY A 320 5.81 -17.66 -18.22
N ALA A 321 4.74 -17.23 -17.54
CA ALA A 321 4.15 -17.89 -16.39
C ALA A 321 3.64 -19.33 -16.72
N ASN A 322 3.66 -20.21 -15.72
CA ASN A 322 2.92 -21.48 -15.74
C ASN A 322 1.42 -21.18 -15.56
N THR A 323 0.77 -20.81 -16.67
CA THR A 323 -0.61 -20.31 -16.63
C THR A 323 -1.63 -21.36 -16.18
N GLU A 324 -1.36 -22.67 -16.36
CA GLU A 324 -2.29 -23.72 -15.93
C GLU A 324 -2.44 -23.75 -14.41
N LEU A 325 -1.32 -23.78 -13.68
CA LEU A 325 -1.33 -23.74 -12.22
C LEU A 325 -1.77 -22.36 -11.69
N ALA A 326 -1.39 -21.27 -12.38
CA ALA A 326 -1.82 -19.93 -12.02
C ALA A 326 -3.35 -19.80 -12.08
N TYR A 327 -4.00 -20.27 -13.15
CA TYR A 327 -5.45 -20.29 -13.21
C TYR A 327 -6.11 -21.16 -12.15
N ALA A 328 -5.53 -22.33 -11.86
CA ALA A 328 -6.07 -23.21 -10.82
C ALA A 328 -6.05 -22.51 -9.45
N PHE A 329 -4.92 -21.86 -9.09
CA PHE A 329 -4.78 -21.14 -7.83
C PHE A 329 -5.73 -19.94 -7.73
N ILE A 330 -5.78 -19.09 -8.76
CA ILE A 330 -6.67 -17.93 -8.79
C ILE A 330 -8.14 -18.36 -8.68
N ASN A 331 -8.52 -19.42 -9.42
CA ASN A 331 -9.89 -19.93 -9.34
C ASN A 331 -10.22 -20.57 -7.99
N TYR A 332 -9.25 -21.20 -7.32
CA TYR A 332 -9.39 -21.74 -5.98
C TYR A 332 -9.63 -20.63 -4.95
N LEU A 333 -8.82 -19.56 -4.98
CA LEU A 333 -9.01 -18.40 -4.10
C LEU A 333 -10.30 -17.63 -4.41
N SER A 334 -10.83 -17.74 -5.62
CA SER A 334 -12.10 -17.11 -6.03
C SER A 334 -13.34 -17.95 -5.67
N ASP A 335 -13.16 -19.11 -5.02
CA ASP A 335 -14.29 -19.81 -4.40
C ASP A 335 -14.79 -19.00 -3.20
N PRO A 336 -16.11 -18.72 -3.08
CA PRO A 336 -16.62 -17.88 -1.99
C PRO A 336 -16.30 -18.36 -0.56
N GLU A 337 -16.14 -19.67 -0.34
CA GLU A 337 -15.70 -20.19 0.98
C GLU A 337 -14.25 -19.79 1.28
N ASN A 338 -13.35 -19.95 0.29
CA ASN A 338 -11.95 -19.58 0.44
C ASN A 338 -11.78 -18.06 0.49
N ALA A 339 -12.59 -17.32 -0.26
CA ALA A 339 -12.60 -15.86 -0.27
C ALA A 339 -13.01 -15.29 1.10
N VAL A 340 -14.04 -15.83 1.75
CA VAL A 340 -14.46 -15.44 3.11
C VAL A 340 -13.38 -15.77 4.11
N LYS A 341 -12.85 -17.01 4.10
CA LYS A 341 -11.79 -17.44 4.99
C LYS A 341 -10.57 -16.53 4.93
N ASN A 342 -10.19 -16.14 3.72
CA ASN A 342 -9.04 -15.28 3.48
C ASN A 342 -9.30 -13.83 3.92
N MET A 343 -10.49 -13.29 3.60
CA MET A 343 -10.92 -11.95 4.01
C MET A 343 -11.00 -11.81 5.54
N ASP A 344 -11.56 -12.79 6.21
CA ASP A 344 -11.73 -12.81 7.67
C ASP A 344 -10.36 -12.74 8.38
N TYR A 345 -9.38 -13.50 7.89
CA TYR A 345 -8.03 -13.51 8.46
C TYR A 345 -7.25 -12.22 8.21
N ILE A 346 -7.23 -11.74 6.97
CA ILE A 346 -6.39 -10.59 6.62
C ILE A 346 -7.04 -9.23 6.88
N GLY A 347 -8.36 -9.18 7.16
CA GLY A 347 -9.11 -7.95 7.40
C GLY A 347 -9.44 -7.12 6.16
N TYR A 348 -8.91 -7.48 4.98
CA TYR A 348 -9.15 -6.76 3.73
C TYR A 348 -10.34 -7.34 2.98
N THR A 349 -11.11 -6.49 2.31
CA THR A 349 -12.35 -6.88 1.63
C THR A 349 -12.05 -7.65 0.34
N THR A 350 -12.62 -8.85 0.22
CA THR A 350 -12.48 -9.66 -0.99
C THR A 350 -13.20 -9.03 -2.18
N ALA A 351 -12.67 -9.26 -3.37
CA ALA A 351 -13.34 -8.90 -4.63
C ALA A 351 -14.49 -9.86 -5.01
N ILE A 352 -14.61 -10.95 -4.29
CA ILE A 352 -15.60 -12.00 -4.54
C ILE A 352 -16.88 -11.66 -3.77
N ALA A 353 -18.02 -11.81 -4.43
CA ALA A 353 -19.37 -11.69 -3.90
C ALA A 353 -20.01 -13.10 -3.80
N GLY A 354 -21.33 -13.18 -3.80
CA GLY A 354 -22.06 -14.45 -3.75
C GLY A 354 -22.69 -14.75 -2.40
N ASP A 355 -23.52 -15.81 -2.37
CA ASP A 355 -24.35 -16.15 -1.21
C ASP A 355 -23.51 -16.34 0.06
N ARG A 356 -22.37 -17.00 -0.03
CA ARG A 356 -21.53 -17.26 1.14
C ARG A 356 -20.95 -15.99 1.75
N VAL A 357 -20.56 -15.01 0.90
CA VAL A 357 -20.00 -13.75 1.38
C VAL A 357 -21.07 -12.89 2.03
N ILE A 358 -22.27 -12.81 1.43
CA ILE A 358 -23.36 -12.01 2.02
C ILE A 358 -23.88 -12.67 3.32
N ASP A 359 -23.94 -14.01 3.40
CA ASP A 359 -24.30 -14.72 4.63
C ASP A 359 -23.31 -14.43 5.76
N TYR A 360 -22.00 -14.44 5.45
CA TYR A 360 -20.98 -14.05 6.41
C TYR A 360 -21.19 -12.62 6.93
N LEU A 361 -21.53 -11.67 6.07
CA LEU A 361 -21.80 -10.29 6.51
C LEU A 361 -23.04 -10.18 7.39
N HIS A 362 -24.11 -10.91 7.07
CA HIS A 362 -25.28 -11.00 7.93
C HIS A 362 -24.96 -11.63 9.30
N ASP A 363 -24.18 -12.71 9.32
CA ASP A 363 -23.76 -13.37 10.56
C ASP A 363 -22.89 -12.46 11.45
N CYS A 364 -22.05 -11.60 10.84
CA CYS A 364 -21.16 -10.70 11.58
C CYS A 364 -21.81 -9.41 12.04
N TYR A 365 -22.76 -8.85 11.27
CA TYR A 365 -23.15 -7.45 11.43
C TYR A 365 -24.64 -7.21 11.65
N ASP A 366 -25.53 -8.18 11.40
CA ASP A 366 -26.96 -7.95 11.64
C ASP A 366 -27.23 -7.69 13.11
N ALA A 367 -28.07 -6.70 13.38
CA ALA A 367 -28.54 -6.39 14.72
C ALA A 367 -29.42 -7.51 15.27
N ASP A 368 -29.32 -7.76 16.56
CA ASP A 368 -30.23 -8.65 17.26
C ASP A 368 -31.69 -8.17 17.14
N GLU A 369 -32.67 -9.09 17.15
CA GLU A 369 -34.12 -8.78 17.09
C GLU A 369 -34.59 -7.79 18.18
N SER A 370 -33.85 -7.69 19.30
CA SER A 370 -34.15 -6.77 20.41
C SER A 370 -33.53 -5.38 20.24
N GLU A 371 -32.61 -5.20 19.30
CA GLU A 371 -31.96 -3.92 19.05
C GLU A 371 -32.91 -2.99 18.28
N THR A 372 -33.10 -1.78 18.79
CA THR A 372 -34.02 -0.78 18.23
C THR A 372 -33.32 0.41 17.62
N ASP A 373 -32.05 0.62 17.95
CA ASP A 373 -31.21 1.70 17.38
C ASP A 373 -30.31 1.11 16.32
N THR A 374 -30.81 1.06 15.09
CA THR A 374 -30.16 0.42 13.96
C THR A 374 -30.05 1.37 12.76
N PHE A 375 -29.14 1.04 11.87
CA PHE A 375 -29.06 1.64 10.53
C PHE A 375 -29.03 0.52 9.47
N SER A 376 -29.39 0.88 8.24
CA SER A 376 -29.35 -0.05 7.11
C SER A 376 -28.31 0.39 6.11
N LEU A 377 -27.52 -0.58 5.63
CA LEU A 377 -26.53 -0.39 4.57
C LEU A 377 -26.90 -1.26 3.37
N ASP A 378 -27.18 -0.64 2.24
CA ASP A 378 -27.49 -1.33 0.99
C ASP A 378 -26.19 -1.63 0.21
N LEU A 379 -25.85 -2.90 0.08
CA LEU A 379 -24.68 -3.41 -0.63
C LEU A 379 -25.03 -3.94 -2.03
N GLY A 380 -26.21 -3.56 -2.57
CA GLY A 380 -26.64 -3.97 -3.90
C GLY A 380 -25.65 -3.67 -4.99
N TYR A 381 -24.91 -2.55 -4.90
CA TYR A 381 -23.85 -2.20 -5.86
C TYR A 381 -22.76 -3.28 -5.96
N PHE A 382 -22.50 -3.99 -4.86
CA PHE A 382 -21.45 -5.01 -4.77
C PHE A 382 -21.96 -6.41 -5.08
N PHE A 383 -23.21 -6.76 -4.69
CA PHE A 383 -23.74 -8.12 -4.73
C PHE A 383 -24.76 -8.41 -5.84
N ASN A 384 -25.32 -7.39 -6.49
CA ASN A 384 -26.40 -7.59 -7.48
C ASN A 384 -25.96 -8.53 -8.61
N GLY A 385 -26.75 -9.59 -8.82
CA GLY A 385 -26.51 -10.59 -9.86
C GLY A 385 -25.57 -11.74 -9.45
N THR A 386 -25.01 -11.71 -8.25
CA THR A 386 -24.10 -12.75 -7.73
C THR A 386 -24.72 -13.54 -6.57
N ILE A 387 -25.80 -13.04 -5.96
CA ILE A 387 -26.53 -13.69 -4.87
C ILE A 387 -27.88 -14.22 -5.33
N SER A 388 -28.37 -15.25 -4.66
CA SER A 388 -29.67 -15.87 -4.90
C SER A 388 -30.81 -14.89 -4.55
N SER A 389 -31.95 -15.05 -5.22
CA SER A 389 -33.10 -14.13 -5.13
C SER A 389 -33.79 -14.10 -3.76
N ASP A 390 -33.51 -15.06 -2.90
CA ASP A 390 -33.96 -15.15 -1.51
C ASP A 390 -33.01 -14.51 -0.49
N LYS A 391 -31.83 -14.05 -0.95
CA LYS A 391 -30.86 -13.32 -0.15
C LYS A 391 -31.06 -11.81 -0.22
N SER A 392 -30.75 -11.11 0.84
CA SER A 392 -30.77 -9.64 0.91
C SER A 392 -29.36 -9.08 0.82
N ALA A 393 -29.16 -8.06 0.01
CA ALA A 393 -27.93 -7.28 0.01
C ALA A 393 -27.98 -6.10 1.02
N VAL A 394 -29.04 -6.00 1.82
CA VAL A 394 -29.19 -4.95 2.85
C VAL A 394 -28.85 -5.53 4.20
N ILE A 395 -27.81 -5.03 4.84
CA ILE A 395 -27.42 -5.33 6.22
C ILE A 395 -28.09 -4.33 7.15
N VAL A 396 -28.69 -4.82 8.24
CA VAL A 396 -29.29 -3.98 9.29
C VAL A 396 -28.45 -4.10 10.56
N ALA A 397 -27.55 -3.14 10.75
CA ALA A 397 -26.58 -3.17 11.84
C ALA A 397 -26.95 -2.23 13.00
N PRO A 398 -26.47 -2.47 14.24
CA PRO A 398 -26.61 -1.53 15.34
C PRO A 398 -26.00 -0.17 15.02
N SER A 399 -26.64 0.94 15.47
CA SER A 399 -26.11 2.28 15.25
C SER A 399 -24.74 2.53 15.91
N SER A 400 -24.34 1.70 16.87
CA SER A 400 -23.00 1.69 17.45
C SER A 400 -21.92 1.30 16.44
N GLU A 401 -22.29 0.55 15.37
CA GLU A 401 -21.37 0.12 14.31
C GLU A 401 -21.18 1.16 13.20
N LYS A 402 -21.83 2.33 13.30
CA LYS A 402 -21.57 3.43 12.34
C LYS A 402 -20.11 3.83 12.36
N ASN A 403 -19.55 4.03 11.17
CA ASN A 403 -18.12 4.27 10.94
C ASN A 403 -17.22 3.14 11.51
N GLY A 404 -17.80 1.98 11.79
CA GLY A 404 -17.11 0.77 12.25
C GLY A 404 -16.65 -0.12 11.11
N MET A 405 -16.42 -1.41 11.40
CA MET A 405 -15.83 -2.36 10.44
C MET A 405 -16.68 -2.56 9.19
N LEU A 406 -18.02 -2.66 9.29
CA LEU A 406 -18.89 -2.87 8.15
C LEU A 406 -18.77 -1.75 7.11
N GLU A 407 -18.91 -0.49 7.52
CA GLU A 407 -18.80 0.67 6.60
C GLU A 407 -17.36 0.89 6.12
N THR A 408 -16.36 0.39 6.86
CA THR A 408 -14.95 0.40 6.47
C THR A 408 -14.68 -0.59 5.33
N GLN A 409 -15.24 -1.79 5.42
CA GLN A 409 -15.12 -2.84 4.39
C GLN A 409 -15.99 -2.52 3.17
N TYR A 410 -17.20 -2.05 3.40
CA TYR A 410 -18.21 -1.79 2.38
C TYR A 410 -18.80 -0.38 2.54
N PRO A 411 -18.08 0.66 2.07
CA PRO A 411 -18.63 2.02 2.08
C PRO A 411 -19.92 2.12 1.28
N SER A 412 -20.77 3.09 1.60
CA SER A 412 -21.99 3.32 0.82
C SER A 412 -21.67 3.67 -0.64
N GLU A 413 -22.58 3.30 -1.55
CA GLU A 413 -22.43 3.63 -2.98
C GLU A 413 -22.27 5.14 -3.20
N GLU A 414 -22.95 5.97 -2.40
CA GLU A 414 -22.84 7.44 -2.47
C GLU A 414 -21.40 7.92 -2.21
N LEU A 415 -20.72 7.37 -1.19
CA LEU A 415 -19.32 7.69 -0.90
C LEU A 415 -18.39 7.19 -2.01
N LEU A 416 -18.62 5.96 -2.50
CA LEU A 416 -17.81 5.40 -3.58
C LEU A 416 -17.91 6.19 -4.89
N GLN A 417 -19.07 6.79 -5.17
CA GLN A 417 -19.24 7.69 -6.32
C GLN A 417 -18.41 8.98 -6.23
N ARG A 418 -17.87 9.30 -5.05
CA ARG A 418 -16.95 10.43 -4.84
C ARG A 418 -15.48 10.00 -4.84
N CYS A 419 -15.19 8.70 -5.00
CA CYS A 419 -13.83 8.16 -4.98
C CYS A 419 -13.29 7.99 -6.40
N GLY A 420 -11.99 8.15 -6.55
CA GLY A 420 -11.26 7.95 -7.80
C GLY A 420 -10.33 6.75 -7.76
N VAL A 421 -9.87 6.35 -8.93
CA VAL A 421 -8.87 5.30 -9.13
C VAL A 421 -7.54 5.93 -9.54
N MET A 422 -6.45 5.44 -8.98
CA MET A 422 -5.11 5.90 -9.33
C MET A 422 -4.57 5.18 -10.56
N HIS A 423 -3.91 5.94 -11.45
CA HIS A 423 -3.23 5.43 -12.62
C HIS A 423 -1.70 5.53 -12.51
N ASP A 424 -0.98 4.80 -13.36
CA ASP A 424 0.45 4.96 -13.49
C ASP A 424 0.80 6.39 -14.00
N PHE A 425 1.77 7.04 -13.36
CA PHE A 425 2.21 8.38 -13.77
C PHE A 425 3.03 8.37 -15.07
N GLY A 426 3.29 7.20 -15.65
CA GLY A 426 3.99 7.06 -16.92
C GLY A 426 5.33 7.78 -16.95
N ALA A 427 5.52 8.66 -17.92
CA ALA A 427 6.78 9.41 -18.09
C ALA A 427 7.10 10.34 -16.92
N GLN A 428 6.12 10.75 -16.11
CA GLN A 428 6.32 11.64 -14.96
C GLN A 428 6.65 10.90 -13.66
N ASN A 429 6.68 9.57 -13.68
CA ASN A 429 6.93 8.78 -12.48
C ASN A 429 8.25 9.14 -11.78
N GLU A 430 9.34 9.37 -12.54
CA GLU A 430 10.63 9.80 -11.98
C GLU A 430 10.53 11.18 -11.29
N ALA A 431 9.76 12.11 -11.85
CA ALA A 431 9.56 13.43 -11.27
C ALA A 431 8.79 13.35 -9.94
N VAL A 432 7.75 12.51 -9.89
CA VAL A 432 6.96 12.28 -8.65
C VAL A 432 7.80 11.55 -7.60
N VAL A 433 8.59 10.53 -7.96
CA VAL A 433 9.53 9.86 -7.04
C VAL A 433 10.56 10.85 -6.48
N SER A 434 11.09 11.73 -7.33
CA SER A 434 12.04 12.76 -6.90
C SER A 434 11.38 13.77 -5.95
N MET A 435 10.14 14.18 -6.24
CA MET A 435 9.33 15.03 -5.35
C MET A 435 9.13 14.35 -4.00
N TRP A 436 8.69 13.09 -3.99
CA TRP A 436 8.48 12.32 -2.77
C TRP A 436 9.75 12.21 -1.92
N THR A 437 10.89 11.97 -2.56
CA THR A 437 12.19 11.96 -1.88
C THR A 437 12.48 13.28 -1.18
N ARG A 438 12.16 14.44 -1.81
CA ARG A 438 12.32 15.77 -1.18
C ARG A 438 11.35 16.01 -0.03
N VAL A 439 10.11 15.50 -0.13
CA VAL A 439 9.12 15.58 0.95
C VAL A 439 9.59 14.77 2.16
N ARG A 440 10.09 13.55 1.93
CA ARG A 440 10.59 12.68 3.01
C ARG A 440 11.89 13.14 3.62
N ALA A 441 12.75 13.81 2.85
CA ALA A 441 14.02 14.28 3.36
C ALA A 441 13.82 15.08 4.64
N SER A 442 14.51 14.69 5.71
CA SER A 442 14.54 15.49 6.93
C SER A 442 15.40 16.71 6.65
N ASP A 443 14.85 17.90 6.85
CA ASP A 443 15.64 19.12 6.92
C ASP A 443 16.62 18.96 8.08
N LEU A 444 17.90 18.76 7.78
CA LEU A 444 18.92 18.72 8.80
C LEU A 444 18.89 20.08 9.52
N SER A 445 18.63 20.06 10.81
CA SER A 445 18.63 21.30 11.60
C SER A 445 19.97 22.01 11.45
N ILE A 446 19.98 23.34 11.53
CA ILE A 446 21.21 24.13 11.55
C ILE A 446 22.19 23.56 12.61
N GLY A 447 21.67 23.08 13.74
CA GLY A 447 22.46 22.42 14.78
C GLY A 447 23.16 21.15 14.28
N THR A 448 22.50 20.37 13.41
CA THR A 448 23.11 19.16 12.80
C THR A 448 24.21 19.53 11.82
N TYR A 449 24.02 20.56 11.01
CA TYR A 449 25.09 21.08 10.13
C TYR A 449 26.29 21.61 10.92
N ILE A 450 26.04 22.34 12.04
CA ILE A 450 27.09 22.80 12.94
C ILE A 450 27.81 21.61 13.56
N PHE A 451 27.09 20.60 14.03
CA PHE A 451 27.67 19.40 14.62
C PHE A 451 28.54 18.61 13.63
N LEU A 452 28.06 18.40 12.41
CA LEU A 452 28.82 17.77 11.32
C LEU A 452 30.07 18.60 10.97
N GLY A 453 29.93 19.93 10.92
CA GLY A 453 31.05 20.86 10.71
C GLY A 453 32.12 20.76 11.79
N VAL A 454 31.72 20.66 13.05
CA VAL A 454 32.65 20.48 14.20
C VAL A 454 33.40 19.14 14.12
N ILE A 455 32.69 18.05 13.75
CA ILE A 455 33.32 16.72 13.55
C ILE A 455 34.34 16.78 12.42
N LEU A 456 34.00 17.40 11.29
CA LEU A 456 34.91 17.56 10.15
C LEU A 456 36.15 18.36 10.51
N LEU A 457 35.98 19.50 11.18
CA LEU A 457 37.09 20.35 11.64
C LEU A 457 37.96 19.63 12.68
N GLY A 458 37.34 18.87 13.59
CA GLY A 458 38.05 18.04 14.56
C GLY A 458 38.89 16.95 13.88
N GLY A 459 38.34 16.29 12.87
CA GLY A 459 39.06 15.28 12.07
C GLY A 459 40.24 15.85 11.31
N VAL A 460 40.07 17.02 10.68
CA VAL A 460 41.16 17.75 9.99
C VAL A 460 42.23 18.17 11.02
N GLY A 461 41.83 18.74 12.16
CA GLY A 461 42.76 19.14 13.22
C GLY A 461 43.58 17.95 13.76
N PHE A 462 42.93 16.81 13.99
CA PHE A 462 43.60 15.57 14.41
C PHE A 462 44.56 15.04 13.36
N GLY A 463 44.17 15.10 12.07
CA GLY A 463 45.05 14.76 10.95
C GLY A 463 46.32 15.61 10.94
N ILE A 464 46.17 16.94 11.02
CA ILE A 464 47.30 17.89 11.07
C ILE A 464 48.19 17.62 12.30
N TYR A 465 47.58 17.45 13.48
CA TYR A 465 48.30 17.10 14.70
C TYR A 465 49.11 15.81 14.54
N SER A 466 48.54 14.76 13.97
CA SER A 466 49.21 13.49 13.71
C SER A 466 50.42 13.64 12.78
N VAL A 467 50.30 14.42 11.71
CA VAL A 467 51.38 14.68 10.76
C VAL A 467 52.53 15.47 11.45
N VAL A 468 52.18 16.54 12.19
CA VAL A 468 53.15 17.35 12.94
C VAL A 468 53.86 16.50 14.02
N LYS A 469 53.15 15.65 14.73
CA LYS A 469 53.68 14.73 15.71
C LYS A 469 54.64 13.72 15.08
N LYS A 470 54.28 13.15 13.94
CA LYS A 470 55.18 12.24 13.19
C LYS A 470 56.44 12.96 12.70
N HIS A 471 56.31 14.19 12.20
CA HIS A 471 57.44 15.00 11.73
C HIS A 471 58.39 15.36 12.87
N LYS A 472 57.88 15.81 14.01
CA LYS A 472 58.67 16.07 15.23
C LYS A 472 59.39 14.82 15.72
N ALA A 473 58.70 13.64 15.69
CA ALA A 473 59.31 12.38 16.07
C ALA A 473 60.44 11.95 15.12
N LYS A 474 60.28 12.18 13.83
CA LYS A 474 61.31 11.92 12.82
C LYS A 474 62.55 12.81 13.04
N LYS A 475 62.35 14.13 13.22
CA LYS A 475 63.46 15.06 13.54
C LYS A 475 64.20 14.66 14.80
N ARG A 476 63.53 14.25 15.87
CA ARG A 476 64.17 13.78 17.11
C ARG A 476 64.98 12.50 16.90
N ARG A 477 64.55 11.59 16.01
CA ARG A 477 65.28 10.37 15.66
C ARG A 477 66.54 10.69 14.85
N GLU A 478 66.45 11.62 13.93
CA GLU A 478 67.61 12.10 13.10
C GLU A 478 68.65 12.79 13.98
N ALA A 479 68.25 13.67 14.90
CA ALA A 479 69.16 14.34 15.82
C ALA A 479 69.87 13.34 16.75
N ARG A 480 69.19 12.31 17.23
CA ARG A 480 69.81 11.24 18.07
C ARG A 480 70.75 10.34 17.25
N ARG A 481 70.55 10.16 15.94
CA ARG A 481 71.48 9.42 15.07
C ARG A 481 72.72 10.24 14.75
N GLY A 482 72.60 11.57 14.55
CA GLY A 482 73.73 12.46 14.32
C GLY A 482 74.68 12.56 15.51
N SER A 483 74.13 12.52 16.74
CA SER A 483 74.95 12.59 17.97
C SER A 483 75.63 11.25 18.37
N LYS A 484 75.36 10.15 17.69
CA LYS A 484 76.06 8.88 17.87
C LYS A 484 77.19 8.65 16.91
N ASN A 485 77.32 9.49 15.88
CA ASN A 485 78.34 9.39 14.85
C ASN A 485 79.34 10.57 14.89
N ALA A 486 79.26 11.41 15.97
CA ALA A 486 80.28 12.38 16.36
C ALA A 486 80.91 11.90 17.71
#